data_421335652495fdde1184a6f784bbacc9
#
_entry.id   421335652495fdde1184a6f784bbacc9
#
_cell.length_a   1.000
_cell.length_b   1.000
_cell.length_c   1.000
_cell.angle_alpha   90.00
_cell.angle_beta   90.00
_cell.angle_gamma   90.00
#
_symmetry.space_group_name_H-M   'P 1'
#
loop_
_entity.id
_entity.type
_entity.pdbx_description
1 polymer ?
#
loop_
_entity_poly.entity_id
_entity_poly.type
_entity_poly.pdbx_seq_one_letter_code
_entity_poly.pdbx_strand_id
1 'polypeptide(L)'
;MFLDIETVPAEETKKGMLRELYLRKQEKARKIANGNAQTFEEYVEATGLDGTFGRICCISYAIDDGPTKSLAGEEKEIVANFWEAAKGVDLFVGFNLMDFDLRFIYQRSVIWGVKPSVELMFARFRNSPIYDVMHEWSRWSNLGRTSLHGLAKALSLPSSKEGDIEGRHVAKAYADGRIKEICEYCERDVELTRQIYKKMTFA
;
A
#
# COMPACT_ATOMS: atom_id res chain seq x y z
N MET A 1 4.02 13.34 -7.49
CA MET A 1 4.75 12.30 -6.70
C MET A 1 4.20 10.93 -7.05
N PHE A 2 5.05 10.01 -7.50
CA PHE A 2 4.72 8.57 -7.62
C PHE A 2 5.07 7.89 -6.30
N LEU A 3 4.27 6.95 -5.83
CA LEU A 3 4.54 6.24 -4.58
C LEU A 3 3.91 4.84 -4.54
N ASP A 4 4.47 4.03 -3.66
CA ASP A 4 4.02 2.70 -3.30
C ASP A 4 4.44 2.40 -1.85
N ILE A 5 3.73 1.50 -1.14
CA ILE A 5 4.09 1.11 0.22
C ILE A 5 4.16 -0.40 0.37
N GLU A 6 5.05 -0.83 1.27
CA GLU A 6 5.06 -2.20 1.74
C GLU A 6 4.67 -2.26 3.21
N THR A 7 3.82 -3.23 3.52
CA THR A 7 3.21 -3.37 4.84
C THR A 7 3.43 -4.74 5.43
N VAL A 8 3.38 -4.80 6.76
CA VAL A 8 3.50 -6.04 7.52
C VAL A 8 2.37 -6.14 8.54
N PRO A 9 2.02 -7.37 8.98
CA PRO A 9 1.01 -7.58 10.00
C PRO A 9 1.32 -6.85 11.31
N ALA A 10 0.31 -6.81 12.16
CA ALA A 10 0.41 -6.28 13.52
C ALA A 10 1.53 -6.95 14.32
N GLU A 11 2.11 -6.19 15.23
CA GLU A 11 3.14 -6.69 16.16
C GLU A 11 2.61 -7.80 17.08
N GLU A 12 3.52 -8.67 17.51
CA GLU A 12 3.24 -9.70 18.51
C GLU A 12 2.59 -9.13 19.79
N THR A 13 3.02 -7.95 20.22
CA THR A 13 2.48 -7.22 21.39
C THR A 13 0.98 -6.94 21.29
N LYS A 14 0.43 -6.90 20.09
CA LYS A 14 -1.00 -6.67 19.82
C LYS A 14 -1.84 -7.95 19.79
N LYS A 15 -1.23 -9.14 19.78
CA LYS A 15 -1.95 -10.42 19.63
C LYS A 15 -3.04 -10.65 20.68
N GLY A 16 -2.85 -10.25 21.92
CA GLY A 16 -3.86 -10.37 22.96
C GLY A 16 -5.15 -9.62 22.62
N MET A 17 -5.02 -8.36 22.24
CA MET A 17 -6.16 -7.53 21.81
C MET A 17 -6.79 -8.06 20.51
N LEU A 18 -5.98 -8.47 19.54
CA LEU A 18 -6.46 -9.01 18.27
C LEU A 18 -7.24 -10.30 18.49
N ARG A 19 -6.88 -11.13 19.48
CA ARG A 19 -7.61 -12.34 19.82
C ARG A 19 -9.03 -12.04 20.34
N GLU A 20 -9.17 -11.01 21.16
CA GLU A 20 -10.49 -10.55 21.60
C GLU A 20 -11.36 -10.11 20.42
N LEU A 21 -10.80 -9.29 19.51
CA LEU A 21 -11.51 -8.81 18.31
C LEU A 21 -11.87 -9.96 17.36
N TYR A 22 -10.96 -10.91 17.19
CA TYR A 22 -11.20 -12.13 16.40
C TYR A 22 -12.37 -12.94 16.96
N LEU A 23 -12.40 -13.20 18.27
CA LEU A 23 -13.49 -13.95 18.90
C LEU A 23 -14.84 -13.26 18.72
N ARG A 24 -14.88 -11.94 18.89
CA ARG A 24 -16.10 -11.14 18.64
C ARG A 24 -16.55 -11.22 17.16
N LYS A 25 -15.60 -11.23 16.21
CA LYS A 25 -15.90 -11.41 14.78
C LYS A 25 -16.47 -12.78 14.51
N GLN A 26 -15.89 -13.85 15.10
CA GLN A 26 -16.37 -15.21 14.96
C GLN A 26 -17.78 -15.41 15.52
N GLU A 27 -18.08 -14.82 16.67
CA GLU A 27 -19.45 -14.86 17.24
C GLU A 27 -20.49 -14.22 16.33
N LYS A 28 -20.14 -13.09 15.68
CA LYS A 28 -21.02 -12.44 14.69
C LYS A 28 -21.18 -13.30 13.44
N ALA A 29 -20.10 -13.89 12.92
CA ALA A 29 -20.13 -14.75 11.74
C ALA A 29 -20.96 -16.01 11.97
N ARG A 30 -20.92 -16.63 13.16
CA ARG A 30 -21.76 -17.80 13.52
C ARG A 30 -23.25 -17.49 13.49
N LYS A 31 -23.64 -16.25 13.76
CA LYS A 31 -25.04 -15.80 13.70
C LYS A 31 -25.53 -15.56 12.26
N ILE A 32 -24.63 -15.40 11.33
CA ILE A 32 -24.91 -15.18 9.90
C ILE A 32 -24.45 -16.47 9.19
N ALA A 33 -25.33 -17.50 9.11
CA ALA A 33 -25.03 -18.80 8.53
C ALA A 33 -24.31 -18.67 7.17
N ASN A 34 -23.09 -19.23 7.08
CA ASN A 34 -22.23 -19.48 5.90
C ASN A 34 -20.87 -18.74 5.84
N GLY A 35 -20.29 -18.30 6.95
CA GLY A 35 -18.92 -17.79 6.93
C GLY A 35 -17.87 -18.90 7.03
N ASN A 36 -16.95 -19.02 6.07
CA ASN A 36 -15.70 -19.77 6.25
C ASN A 36 -15.01 -19.25 7.51
N ALA A 37 -14.74 -20.12 8.47
CA ALA A 37 -14.08 -19.76 9.71
C ALA A 37 -12.57 -19.48 9.41
N GLN A 38 -12.22 -18.21 9.24
CA GLN A 38 -10.83 -17.78 9.20
C GLN A 38 -10.12 -18.19 10.48
N THR A 39 -8.89 -18.72 10.41
CA THR A 39 -8.07 -19.00 11.58
C THR A 39 -7.61 -17.70 12.25
N PHE A 40 -7.11 -17.79 13.48
CA PHE A 40 -6.57 -16.61 14.16
C PHE A 40 -5.31 -16.11 13.49
N GLU A 41 -4.47 -17.01 13.02
CA GLU A 41 -3.24 -16.71 12.29
C GLU A 41 -3.54 -15.94 10.99
N GLU A 42 -4.48 -16.44 10.19
CA GLU A 42 -4.95 -15.75 8.98
C GLU A 42 -5.56 -14.37 9.30
N TYR A 43 -6.24 -14.24 10.45
CA TYR A 43 -6.77 -12.95 10.90
C TYR A 43 -5.65 -11.96 11.23
N VAL A 44 -4.59 -12.42 11.90
CA VAL A 44 -3.40 -11.59 12.18
C VAL A 44 -2.68 -11.21 10.90
N GLU A 45 -2.45 -12.15 9.98
CA GLU A 45 -1.82 -11.88 8.68
C GLU A 45 -2.61 -10.84 7.88
N ALA A 46 -3.93 -10.94 7.86
CA ALA A 46 -4.79 -10.00 7.16
C ALA A 46 -4.71 -8.56 7.72
N THR A 47 -4.21 -8.36 8.95
CA THR A 47 -3.98 -7.01 9.48
C THR A 47 -2.95 -6.22 8.68
N GLY A 48 -2.04 -6.89 7.96
CA GLY A 48 -1.10 -6.24 7.04
C GLY A 48 -1.77 -5.49 5.89
N LEU A 49 -3.05 -5.76 5.64
CA LEU A 49 -3.84 -5.08 4.60
C LEU A 49 -4.71 -3.93 5.15
N ASP A 50 -4.60 -3.62 6.43
CA ASP A 50 -5.39 -2.58 7.09
C ASP A 50 -4.53 -1.78 8.06
N GLY A 51 -4.46 -0.47 7.86
CA GLY A 51 -3.65 0.44 8.67
C GLY A 51 -4.11 0.59 10.13
N THR A 52 -5.23 -0.02 10.53
CA THR A 52 -5.68 -0.02 11.93
C THR A 52 -4.71 -0.78 12.83
N PHE A 53 -4.18 -1.91 12.36
CA PHE A 53 -3.27 -2.74 13.14
C PHE A 53 -1.99 -3.11 12.38
N GLY A 54 -2.03 -3.16 11.05
CA GLY A 54 -0.87 -3.36 10.21
C GLY A 54 0.12 -2.21 10.33
N ARG A 55 1.32 -2.41 9.84
CA ARG A 55 2.41 -1.43 9.92
C ARG A 55 3.04 -1.22 8.56
N ILE A 56 3.49 -0.01 8.32
CA ILE A 56 4.30 0.32 7.14
C ILE A 56 5.75 -0.04 7.46
N CYS A 57 6.39 -0.85 6.63
CA CYS A 57 7.81 -1.17 6.73
C CYS A 57 8.67 -0.43 5.70
N CYS A 58 8.06 0.00 4.58
CA CYS A 58 8.72 0.81 3.56
C CYS A 58 7.70 1.71 2.87
N ILE A 59 8.10 2.95 2.55
CA ILE A 59 7.46 3.81 1.56
C ILE A 59 8.51 4.14 0.51
N SER A 60 8.24 3.83 -0.74
CA SER A 60 9.06 4.29 -1.87
C SER A 60 8.33 5.36 -2.67
N TYR A 61 9.06 6.36 -3.13
CA TYR A 61 8.48 7.44 -3.94
C TYR A 61 9.48 8.05 -4.92
N ALA A 62 8.95 8.69 -5.95
CA ALA A 62 9.69 9.55 -6.87
C ALA A 62 8.93 10.85 -7.09
N ILE A 63 9.66 11.96 -7.20
CA ILE A 63 9.09 13.27 -7.58
C ILE A 63 9.40 13.47 -9.06
N ASP A 64 8.36 13.65 -9.85
CA ASP A 64 8.44 13.83 -11.31
C ASP A 64 9.35 12.78 -11.97
N ASP A 65 10.37 13.20 -12.71
CA ASP A 65 11.36 12.32 -13.34
C ASP A 65 12.60 12.07 -12.48
N GLY A 66 12.56 12.49 -11.22
CA GLY A 66 13.66 12.28 -10.27
C GLY A 66 13.85 10.81 -9.89
N PRO A 67 14.95 10.50 -9.20
CA PRO A 67 15.24 9.15 -8.76
C PRO A 67 14.23 8.68 -7.72
N THR A 68 13.95 7.38 -7.73
CA THR A 68 13.17 6.73 -6.68
C THR A 68 13.97 6.70 -5.38
N LYS A 69 13.28 6.90 -4.26
CA LYS A 69 13.82 6.91 -2.90
C LYS A 69 12.94 6.07 -2.01
N SER A 70 13.53 5.41 -1.02
CA SER A 70 12.82 4.62 -0.02
C SER A 70 13.01 5.19 1.38
N LEU A 71 11.93 5.12 2.17
CA LEU A 71 11.89 5.41 3.59
C LEU A 71 11.67 4.09 4.33
N ALA A 72 12.57 3.72 5.21
CA ALA A 72 12.50 2.52 6.03
C ALA A 72 13.08 2.80 7.43
N GLY A 73 12.75 1.97 8.40
CA GLY A 73 13.17 2.15 9.80
C GLY A 73 11.98 2.17 10.76
N GLU A 74 12.00 3.06 11.75
CA GLU A 74 10.88 3.23 12.68
C GLU A 74 9.66 3.81 11.96
N GLU A 75 8.51 3.16 12.09
CA GLU A 75 7.31 3.52 11.33
C GLU A 75 6.88 4.98 11.50
N LYS A 76 6.98 5.51 12.73
CA LYS A 76 6.66 6.92 12.99
C LYS A 76 7.55 7.87 12.18
N GLU A 77 8.82 7.55 12.04
CA GLU A 77 9.78 8.32 11.25
C GLU A 77 9.52 8.16 9.76
N ILE A 78 9.20 6.95 9.28
CA ILE A 78 8.79 6.71 7.90
C ILE A 78 7.62 7.63 7.53
N VAL A 79 6.56 7.64 8.34
CA VAL A 79 5.36 8.45 8.11
C VAL A 79 5.66 9.94 8.18
N ALA A 80 6.48 10.39 9.13
CA ALA A 80 6.86 11.80 9.26
C ALA A 80 7.68 12.28 8.06
N ASN A 81 8.67 11.50 7.65
CA ASN A 81 9.52 11.80 6.50
C ASN A 81 8.75 11.77 5.17
N PHE A 82 7.75 10.87 5.05
CA PHE A 82 6.85 10.88 3.90
C PHE A 82 6.09 12.20 3.79
N TRP A 83 5.49 12.67 4.88
CA TRP A 83 4.76 13.94 4.84
C TRP A 83 5.67 15.16 4.61
N GLU A 84 6.92 15.09 5.06
CA GLU A 84 7.91 16.11 4.72
C GLU A 84 8.21 16.13 3.21
N ALA A 85 8.41 14.95 2.61
CA ALA A 85 8.63 14.82 1.17
C ALA A 85 7.40 15.19 0.33
N ALA A 86 6.19 15.04 0.90
CA ALA A 86 4.92 15.35 0.24
C ALA A 86 4.55 16.84 0.26
N LYS A 87 5.32 17.68 0.94
CA LYS A 87 5.06 19.14 0.95
C LYS A 87 5.08 19.74 -0.45
N GLY A 88 4.01 20.42 -0.82
CA GLY A 88 3.87 21.06 -2.12
C GLY A 88 3.63 20.10 -3.29
N VAL A 89 3.30 18.84 -3.01
CA VAL A 89 2.88 17.88 -4.04
C VAL A 89 1.43 18.14 -4.41
N ASP A 90 1.18 18.39 -5.70
CA ASP A 90 -0.16 18.66 -6.24
C ASP A 90 -0.86 17.39 -6.73
N LEU A 91 -0.10 16.34 -7.09
CA LEU A 91 -0.62 15.10 -7.62
C LEU A 91 0.12 13.89 -7.06
N PHE A 92 -0.63 12.98 -6.45
CA PHE A 92 -0.15 11.67 -6.03
C PHE A 92 -0.56 10.63 -7.07
N VAL A 93 0.38 9.81 -7.51
CA VAL A 93 0.17 8.75 -8.51
C VAL A 93 0.62 7.41 -7.94
N GLY A 94 -0.24 6.39 -8.02
CA GLY A 94 0.09 5.05 -7.57
C GLY A 94 -0.89 4.02 -8.14
N PHE A 95 -0.65 2.76 -7.87
CA PHE A 95 -1.52 1.67 -8.28
C PHE A 95 -2.37 1.19 -7.10
N ASN A 96 -3.70 1.26 -7.21
CA ASN A 96 -4.63 1.04 -6.09
C ASN A 96 -4.42 2.01 -4.91
N LEU A 97 -3.85 3.14 -5.21
CA LEU A 97 -3.34 4.14 -4.28
C LEU A 97 -4.42 4.68 -3.33
N MET A 98 -5.61 4.92 -3.88
CA MET A 98 -6.71 5.52 -3.12
C MET A 98 -7.32 4.53 -2.12
N ASP A 99 -7.43 3.27 -2.49
CA ASP A 99 -8.06 2.26 -1.64
C ASP A 99 -7.06 1.60 -0.67
N PHE A 100 -5.74 1.70 -0.91
CA PHE A 100 -4.72 1.09 -0.09
C PHE A 100 -3.69 2.09 0.45
N ASP A 101 -2.71 2.52 -0.33
CA ASP A 101 -1.51 3.20 0.16
C ASP A 101 -1.78 4.48 0.93
N LEU A 102 -2.44 5.45 0.31
CA LEU A 102 -2.70 6.75 0.96
C LEU A 102 -3.67 6.61 2.14
N ARG A 103 -4.62 5.67 2.06
CA ARG A 103 -5.50 5.36 3.19
C ARG A 103 -4.70 4.79 4.34
N PHE A 104 -3.82 3.84 4.08
CA PHE A 104 -2.96 3.20 5.08
C PHE A 104 -2.03 4.24 5.73
N ILE A 105 -1.34 5.06 4.93
CA ILE A 105 -0.49 6.14 5.43
C ILE A 105 -1.29 7.10 6.32
N TYR A 106 -2.51 7.50 5.90
CA TYR A 106 -3.36 8.36 6.71
C TYR A 106 -3.73 7.71 8.05
N GLN A 107 -4.15 6.45 8.05
CA GLN A 107 -4.49 5.72 9.28
C GLN A 107 -3.29 5.63 10.22
N ARG A 108 -2.10 5.33 9.70
CA ARG A 108 -0.87 5.30 10.50
C ARG A 108 -0.47 6.68 10.99
N SER A 109 -0.69 7.71 10.21
CA SER A 109 -0.48 9.10 10.63
C SER A 109 -1.33 9.45 11.87
N VAL A 110 -2.61 9.08 11.86
CA VAL A 110 -3.50 9.30 13.02
C VAL A 110 -3.00 8.52 14.24
N ILE A 111 -2.62 7.25 14.08
CA ILE A 111 -2.15 6.40 15.18
C ILE A 111 -0.85 6.95 15.81
N TRP A 112 0.07 7.45 15.00
CA TRP A 112 1.34 8.01 15.48
C TRP A 112 1.26 9.49 15.85
N GLY A 113 0.11 10.16 15.64
CA GLY A 113 -0.05 11.60 15.87
C GLY A 113 0.82 12.45 14.92
N VAL A 114 1.10 11.93 13.72
CA VAL A 114 1.85 12.66 12.69
C VAL A 114 0.84 13.40 11.81
N LYS A 115 0.94 14.73 11.79
CA LYS A 115 0.03 15.55 10.99
C LYS A 115 0.41 15.50 9.50
N PRO A 116 -0.52 15.15 8.60
CA PRO A 116 -0.32 15.28 7.16
C PRO A 116 0.06 16.70 6.76
N SER A 117 1.03 16.85 5.84
CA SER A 117 1.45 18.15 5.29
C SER A 117 0.53 18.67 4.20
N VAL A 118 -0.27 17.79 3.61
CA VAL A 118 -1.27 18.09 2.58
C VAL A 118 -2.60 17.45 2.94
N GLU A 119 -3.68 18.07 2.53
CA GLU A 119 -5.02 17.51 2.69
C GLU A 119 -5.29 16.52 1.55
N LEU A 120 -5.53 15.25 1.91
CA LEU A 120 -5.87 14.21 0.96
C LEU A 120 -7.39 14.18 0.72
N MET A 121 -7.80 14.59 -0.47
CA MET A 121 -9.20 14.50 -0.88
C MET A 121 -9.47 13.17 -1.60
N PHE A 122 -10.01 12.19 -0.86
CA PHE A 122 -10.42 10.90 -1.41
C PHE A 122 -11.77 11.04 -2.13
N ALA A 123 -11.74 11.47 -3.38
CA ALA A 123 -12.94 11.64 -4.18
C ALA A 123 -12.96 10.65 -5.36
N ARG A 124 -13.93 9.74 -5.38
CA ARG A 124 -14.13 8.81 -6.50
C ARG A 124 -14.47 9.57 -7.79
N PHE A 125 -14.11 8.98 -8.92
CA PHE A 125 -14.32 9.52 -10.26
C PHE A 125 -13.55 10.83 -10.53
N ARG A 126 -12.45 11.06 -9.78
CA ARG A 126 -11.51 12.15 -9.99
C ARG A 126 -10.10 11.59 -10.08
N ASN A 127 -9.26 12.26 -10.87
CA ASN A 127 -7.86 11.91 -11.07
C ASN A 127 -6.88 12.99 -10.53
N SER A 128 -7.39 13.89 -9.73
CA SER A 128 -6.61 14.91 -9.03
C SER A 128 -7.30 15.25 -7.70
N PRO A 129 -6.57 15.39 -6.61
CA PRO A 129 -5.11 15.31 -6.43
C PRO A 129 -4.54 13.89 -6.36
N ILE A 130 -5.36 12.85 -6.57
CA ILE A 130 -4.95 11.44 -6.53
C ILE A 130 -5.25 10.81 -7.89
N TYR A 131 -4.22 10.38 -8.61
CA TYR A 131 -4.33 9.60 -9.83
C TYR A 131 -4.09 8.13 -9.51
N ASP A 132 -5.16 7.38 -9.35
CA ASP A 132 -5.09 5.94 -9.12
C ASP A 132 -5.07 5.19 -10.46
N VAL A 133 -3.91 4.63 -10.80
CA VAL A 133 -3.68 3.96 -12.09
C VAL A 133 -4.66 2.80 -12.32
N MET A 134 -4.99 2.02 -11.27
CA MET A 134 -5.93 0.90 -11.39
C MET A 134 -7.35 1.40 -11.68
N HIS A 135 -7.79 2.44 -10.99
CA HIS A 135 -9.12 3.02 -11.18
C HIS A 135 -9.24 3.74 -12.53
N GLU A 136 -8.24 4.52 -12.92
CA GLU A 136 -8.24 5.20 -14.21
C GLU A 136 -8.17 4.23 -15.40
N TRP A 137 -7.40 3.13 -15.28
CA TRP A 137 -7.38 2.08 -16.29
C TRP A 137 -8.76 1.42 -16.47
N SER A 138 -9.39 1.04 -15.35
CA SER A 138 -10.72 0.40 -15.38
C SER A 138 -11.88 1.38 -15.61
N ARG A 139 -11.60 2.69 -15.73
CA ARG A 139 -12.60 3.76 -15.78
C ARG A 139 -13.62 3.63 -14.64
N TRP A 140 -13.12 3.34 -13.44
CA TRP A 140 -13.90 3.18 -12.21
C TRP A 140 -14.89 2.01 -12.24
N SER A 141 -14.76 1.13 -13.23
CA SER A 141 -15.55 -0.11 -13.28
C SER A 141 -15.00 -1.13 -12.29
N ASN A 142 -15.91 -1.91 -11.68
CA ASN A 142 -15.51 -3.09 -10.91
C ASN A 142 -15.17 -4.29 -11.81
N LEU A 143 -15.50 -4.22 -13.09
CA LEU A 143 -15.15 -5.21 -14.10
C LEU A 143 -13.82 -4.86 -14.75
N GLY A 144 -12.99 -5.85 -15.04
CA GLY A 144 -11.72 -5.65 -15.75
C GLY A 144 -10.58 -5.08 -14.89
N ARG A 145 -10.67 -5.18 -13.55
CA ARG A 145 -9.53 -4.88 -12.69
C ARG A 145 -8.39 -5.85 -12.99
N THR A 146 -7.21 -5.31 -13.14
CA THR A 146 -5.98 -6.08 -13.37
C THR A 146 -4.95 -5.76 -12.30
N SER A 147 -3.93 -6.60 -12.16
CA SER A 147 -2.77 -6.30 -11.29
C SER A 147 -1.79 -5.37 -11.99
N LEU A 148 -0.93 -4.69 -11.23
CA LEU A 148 0.17 -3.88 -11.77
C LEU A 148 1.01 -4.68 -12.77
N HIS A 149 1.38 -5.91 -12.43
CA HIS A 149 2.08 -6.84 -13.32
C HIS A 149 1.29 -7.18 -14.59
N GLY A 150 -0.02 -7.44 -14.47
CA GLY A 150 -0.88 -7.72 -15.64
C GLY A 150 -0.95 -6.52 -16.59
N LEU A 151 -1.06 -5.32 -16.02
CA LEU A 151 -1.09 -4.09 -16.79
C LEU A 151 0.25 -3.81 -17.49
N ALA A 152 1.37 -4.05 -16.79
CA ALA A 152 2.70 -3.95 -17.38
C ALA A 152 2.86 -4.84 -18.61
N LYS A 153 2.45 -6.11 -18.51
CA LYS A 153 2.48 -7.05 -19.64
C LYS A 153 1.61 -6.58 -20.81
N ALA A 154 0.41 -6.12 -20.53
CA ALA A 154 -0.49 -5.61 -21.58
C ALA A 154 0.10 -4.39 -22.31
N LEU A 155 0.90 -3.59 -21.61
CA LEU A 155 1.57 -2.40 -22.16
C LEU A 155 2.99 -2.69 -22.68
N SER A 156 3.44 -3.95 -22.71
CA SER A 156 4.79 -4.37 -23.12
C SER A 156 5.89 -3.66 -22.33
N LEU A 157 5.69 -3.50 -21.01
CA LEU A 157 6.67 -2.96 -20.07
C LEU A 157 7.36 -4.11 -19.29
N PRO A 158 8.62 -3.91 -18.85
CA PRO A 158 9.28 -4.83 -17.93
C PRO A 158 8.43 -5.02 -16.66
N SER A 159 8.43 -6.23 -16.11
CA SER A 159 7.68 -6.48 -14.88
C SER A 159 8.54 -6.15 -13.65
N SER A 160 7.92 -5.59 -12.61
CA SER A 160 8.56 -5.41 -11.29
C SER A 160 8.82 -6.73 -10.55
N LYS A 161 8.23 -7.84 -11.03
CA LYS A 161 8.39 -9.18 -10.43
C LYS A 161 9.71 -9.89 -10.77
N GLU A 162 10.67 -9.19 -11.35
CA GLU A 162 12.03 -9.70 -11.55
C GLU A 162 12.81 -9.58 -10.24
N GLY A 163 12.67 -10.57 -9.36
CA GLY A 163 13.31 -10.61 -8.04
C GLY A 163 12.69 -11.66 -7.13
N ASP A 164 13.34 -11.90 -5.97
CA ASP A 164 12.94 -12.95 -5.01
C ASP A 164 11.77 -12.53 -4.11
N ILE A 165 11.40 -11.24 -4.08
CA ILE A 165 10.33 -10.72 -3.25
C ILE A 165 9.12 -10.36 -4.11
N GLU A 166 7.97 -10.86 -3.71
CA GLU A 166 6.63 -10.43 -4.14
C GLU A 166 5.84 -9.99 -2.90
N GLY A 167 4.77 -9.22 -3.04
CA GLY A 167 3.97 -8.70 -1.93
C GLY A 167 3.62 -9.73 -0.85
N ARG A 168 3.28 -10.98 -1.25
CA ARG A 168 3.00 -12.09 -0.31
C ARG A 168 4.21 -12.54 0.53
N HIS A 169 5.42 -12.17 0.13
CA HIS A 169 6.67 -12.56 0.81
C HIS A 169 7.20 -11.44 1.71
N VAL A 170 6.64 -10.23 1.65
CA VAL A 170 7.11 -9.04 2.38
C VAL A 170 7.15 -9.27 3.89
N ALA A 171 6.09 -9.82 4.48
CA ALA A 171 6.04 -10.08 5.91
C ALA A 171 7.17 -11.02 6.38
N LYS A 172 7.44 -12.09 5.61
CA LYS A 172 8.53 -13.01 5.88
C LYS A 172 9.90 -12.35 5.69
N ALA A 173 10.10 -11.66 4.57
CA ALA A 173 11.36 -10.95 4.30
C ALA A 173 11.67 -9.91 5.39
N TYR A 174 10.63 -9.21 5.89
CA TYR A 174 10.78 -8.28 6.99
C TYR A 174 11.20 -8.97 8.30
N ALA A 175 10.57 -10.10 8.64
CA ALA A 175 10.95 -10.91 9.80
C ALA A 175 12.38 -11.45 9.69
N ASP A 176 12.86 -11.75 8.49
CA ASP A 176 14.21 -12.20 8.19
C ASP A 176 15.23 -11.03 8.12
N GLY A 177 14.81 -9.78 8.38
CA GLY A 177 15.67 -8.59 8.36
C GLY A 177 16.05 -8.09 6.95
N ARG A 178 15.39 -8.56 5.89
CA ARG A 178 15.69 -8.26 4.48
C ARG A 178 15.05 -6.95 4.00
N ILE A 179 15.11 -5.90 4.84
CA ILE A 179 14.43 -4.62 4.54
C ILE A 179 14.94 -3.95 3.25
N LYS A 180 16.24 -4.10 2.94
CA LYS A 180 16.82 -3.54 1.72
C LYS A 180 16.15 -4.10 0.47
N GLU A 181 15.91 -5.40 0.42
CA GLU A 181 15.29 -6.07 -0.71
C GLU A 181 13.80 -5.70 -0.85
N ILE A 182 13.12 -5.47 0.30
CA ILE A 182 11.75 -4.94 0.31
C ILE A 182 11.73 -3.54 -0.31
N CYS A 183 12.65 -2.66 0.08
CA CYS A 183 12.76 -1.33 -0.51
C CYS A 183 13.02 -1.38 -2.03
N GLU A 184 13.94 -2.23 -2.47
CA GLU A 184 14.25 -2.41 -3.90
C GLU A 184 13.03 -2.94 -4.69
N TYR A 185 12.20 -3.79 -4.08
CA TYR A 185 10.95 -4.25 -4.67
C TYR A 185 9.94 -3.10 -4.78
N CYS A 186 9.69 -2.37 -3.70
CA CYS A 186 8.80 -1.21 -3.67
C CYS A 186 9.25 -0.12 -4.67
N GLU A 187 10.55 0.15 -4.80
CA GLU A 187 11.10 1.09 -5.80
C GLU A 187 10.79 0.66 -7.24
N ARG A 188 10.86 -0.64 -7.53
CA ARG A 188 10.50 -1.17 -8.87
C ARG A 188 9.01 -0.96 -9.15
N ASP A 189 8.13 -1.12 -8.16
CA ASP A 189 6.69 -0.90 -8.33
C ASP A 189 6.39 0.59 -8.56
N VAL A 190 7.09 1.52 -7.88
CA VAL A 190 7.02 2.97 -8.15
C VAL A 190 7.44 3.28 -9.59
N GLU A 191 8.59 2.75 -10.03
CA GLU A 191 9.10 3.01 -11.39
C GLU A 191 8.16 2.45 -12.46
N LEU A 192 7.66 1.24 -12.26
CA LEU A 192 6.69 0.63 -13.18
C LEU A 192 5.40 1.44 -13.24
N THR A 193 4.89 1.91 -12.10
CA THR A 193 3.71 2.77 -12.01
C THR A 193 3.91 4.07 -12.77
N ARG A 194 5.10 4.70 -12.66
CA ARG A 194 5.47 5.90 -13.42
C ARG A 194 5.44 5.66 -14.93
N GLN A 195 5.99 4.54 -15.40
CA GLN A 195 6.00 4.19 -16.83
C GLN A 195 4.58 3.94 -17.35
N ILE A 196 3.74 3.25 -16.56
CA ILE A 196 2.34 3.03 -16.90
C ILE A 196 1.58 4.36 -16.97
N TYR A 197 1.75 5.22 -15.97
CA TYR A 197 1.13 6.56 -15.94
C TYR A 197 1.47 7.37 -17.20
N LYS A 198 2.75 7.42 -17.59
CA LYS A 198 3.18 8.12 -18.81
C LYS A 198 2.48 7.54 -20.06
N LYS A 199 2.38 6.22 -20.18
CA LYS A 199 1.63 5.60 -21.30
C LYS A 199 0.14 5.94 -21.27
N MET A 200 -0.48 5.95 -20.10
CA MET A 200 -1.91 6.26 -19.96
C MET A 200 -2.25 7.73 -20.22
N THR A 201 -1.31 8.63 -19.95
CA THR A 201 -1.44 10.08 -20.20
C THR A 201 -0.88 10.52 -21.55
N PHE A 202 -0.31 9.58 -22.33
CA PHE A 202 0.34 9.86 -23.61
C PHE A 202 1.49 10.88 -23.50
N ALA A 203 2.18 10.90 -22.36
CA ALA A 203 3.29 11.79 -22.04
C ALA A 203 4.66 11.17 -22.41
#